data_b25446393f95b42c0ccc5ea91103ed4e
#
_entry.id   b25446393f95b42c0ccc5ea91103ed4e
#
_cell.length_a   1.000
_cell.length_b   1.000
_cell.length_c   1.000
_cell.angle_alpha   90.00
_cell.angle_beta   90.00
_cell.angle_gamma   90.00
#
_symmetry.space_group_name_H-M   'P 1'
#
loop_
_entity.id
_entity.type
_entity.pdbx_description
1 polymer ?
#
loop_
_entity_poly.entity_id
_entity_poly.type
_entity_poly.pdbx_seq_one_letter_code
_entity_poly.pdbx_strand_id
1 'polypeptide(L)'
;MRRVATMTAILAFAPVMSACALVDRFTGPSDPPQAAALPGQIEPVHAAVIAHDQAVFRVTSNGCTTKADIIPVVRPSNDGPIITLRRIKEDRCRETQPDGASISWSFDELGIPSGSRLSVDNPYQMPPA
;
A
#
# COMPACT_ATOMS: atom_id res chain seq x y z
N MET A 1 -13.00 -49.81 72.25
CA MET A 1 -13.84 -49.95 71.07
C MET A 1 -14.15 -48.58 70.47
N ARG A 2 -13.29 -48.11 69.57
CA ARG A 2 -13.62 -46.96 68.76
C ARG A 2 -12.79 -47.08 67.44
N ARG A 3 -13.48 -47.32 66.37
CA ARG A 3 -12.92 -47.40 65.03
C ARG A 3 -12.82 -45.98 64.49
N VAL A 4 -11.60 -45.58 64.25
CA VAL A 4 -11.31 -44.32 63.56
C VAL A 4 -11.19 -44.63 62.07
N ALA A 5 -12.10 -44.10 61.26
CA ALA A 5 -12.07 -44.20 59.83
C ALA A 5 -11.15 -43.08 59.26
N THR A 6 -10.09 -43.49 58.63
CA THR A 6 -9.15 -42.59 57.95
C THR A 6 -9.71 -42.29 56.57
N MET A 7 -10.13 -41.06 56.34
CA MET A 7 -10.50 -40.56 55.01
C MET A 7 -9.22 -40.13 54.28
N THR A 8 -8.89 -40.84 53.22
CA THR A 8 -7.83 -40.48 52.30
C THR A 8 -8.33 -39.50 51.26
N ALA A 9 -7.94 -38.25 51.37
CA ALA A 9 -8.26 -37.27 50.39
C ALA A 9 -7.30 -37.43 49.19
N ILE A 10 -7.83 -37.78 48.04
CA ILE A 10 -7.13 -37.84 46.78
C ILE A 10 -7.15 -36.42 46.20
N LEU A 11 -5.99 -35.71 46.24
CA LEU A 11 -5.80 -34.48 45.49
C LEU A 11 -5.63 -34.82 44.01
N ALA A 12 -6.64 -34.50 43.21
CA ALA A 12 -6.52 -34.52 41.77
C ALA A 12 -5.70 -33.31 41.32
N PHE A 13 -4.48 -33.55 40.90
CA PHE A 13 -3.68 -32.58 40.18
C PHE A 13 -4.23 -32.45 38.77
N ALA A 14 -4.88 -31.33 38.47
CA ALA A 14 -5.22 -30.97 37.11
C ALA A 14 -3.96 -30.40 36.42
N PRO A 15 -3.57 -30.92 35.26
CA PRO A 15 -2.48 -30.30 34.48
C PRO A 15 -2.96 -28.99 33.95
N VAL A 16 -2.30 -27.90 34.34
CA VAL A 16 -2.43 -26.59 33.75
C VAL A 16 -1.75 -26.67 32.37
N MET A 17 -2.52 -26.99 31.37
CA MET A 17 -2.10 -26.97 29.99
C MET A 17 -1.87 -25.52 29.55
N SER A 18 -0.62 -25.20 29.41
CA SER A 18 0.01 -24.16 28.59
C SER A 18 -0.90 -23.37 27.67
N ALA A 19 -1.35 -22.23 28.13
CA ALA A 19 -1.95 -21.20 27.26
C ALA A 19 -0.91 -20.35 26.51
N CYS A 20 0.36 -20.76 26.48
CA CYS A 20 1.45 -19.96 25.85
C CYS A 20 1.62 -20.16 24.35
N ALA A 21 0.94 -21.11 23.73
CA ALA A 21 1.13 -21.39 22.30
C ALA A 21 0.30 -20.53 21.36
N LEU A 22 -0.65 -19.74 21.89
CA LEU A 22 -1.51 -18.89 21.06
C LEU A 22 -1.04 -17.43 20.96
N VAL A 23 -0.13 -17.00 21.84
CA VAL A 23 0.33 -15.61 21.83
C VAL A 23 1.41 -15.38 20.77
N ASP A 24 2.21 -16.39 20.46
CA ASP A 24 3.25 -16.26 19.43
C ASP A 24 2.71 -16.11 17.99
N ARG A 25 1.46 -16.46 17.77
CA ARG A 25 0.82 -16.25 16.46
C ARG A 25 0.34 -14.82 16.23
N PHE A 26 0.25 -14.02 17.29
CA PHE A 26 -0.19 -12.62 17.20
C PHE A 26 0.95 -11.63 17.31
N THR A 27 2.15 -12.07 17.65
CA THR A 27 3.36 -11.23 17.75
C THR A 27 4.43 -11.61 16.73
N GLY A 28 4.06 -12.29 15.65
CA GLY A 28 4.90 -12.40 14.48
C GLY A 28 5.24 -10.98 14.00
N PRO A 29 6.45 -10.76 13.39
CA PRO A 29 6.76 -9.47 12.81
C PRO A 29 5.60 -9.10 11.92
N SER A 30 4.90 -8.01 12.28
CA SER A 30 3.87 -7.44 11.43
C SER A 30 4.59 -6.98 10.18
N ASP A 31 4.60 -7.80 9.14
CA ASP A 31 4.86 -7.33 7.81
C ASP A 31 4.00 -6.07 7.63
N PRO A 32 4.58 -4.97 7.13
CA PRO A 32 3.80 -3.76 6.91
C PRO A 32 2.61 -4.14 6.03
N PRO A 33 1.37 -4.05 6.54
CA PRO A 33 0.28 -4.88 6.01
C PRO A 33 -0.31 -4.38 4.71
N GLN A 34 0.28 -3.51 3.95
CA GLN A 34 -0.47 -2.91 2.86
C GLN A 34 0.23 -2.65 1.54
N ALA A 35 1.53 -2.75 1.45
CA ALA A 35 2.18 -2.61 0.14
C ALA A 35 1.83 -3.77 -0.81
N ALA A 36 1.53 -4.95 -0.26
CA ALA A 36 1.15 -6.13 -1.04
C ALA A 36 -0.32 -6.17 -1.48
N ALA A 37 -1.19 -5.35 -0.87
CA ALA A 37 -2.64 -5.37 -1.11
C ALA A 37 -3.09 -4.31 -2.15
N LEU A 38 -2.22 -3.44 -2.61
CA LEU A 38 -2.57 -2.42 -3.59
C LEU A 38 -2.58 -3.02 -5.01
N PRO A 39 -3.62 -2.73 -5.81
CA PRO A 39 -3.71 -3.25 -7.16
C PRO A 39 -2.62 -2.68 -8.07
N GLY A 40 -2.26 -3.44 -9.09
CA GLY A 40 -1.33 -2.99 -10.13
C GLY A 40 0.13 -2.94 -9.68
N GLN A 41 0.95 -2.33 -10.51
CA GLN A 41 2.39 -2.17 -10.32
C GLN A 41 2.74 -0.69 -10.21
N ILE A 42 3.82 -0.37 -9.49
CA ILE A 42 4.33 1.01 -9.45
C ILE A 42 4.70 1.44 -10.86
N GLU A 43 4.15 2.57 -11.29
CA GLU A 43 4.39 3.13 -12.62
C GLU A 43 5.62 4.03 -12.61
N PRO A 44 6.64 3.77 -13.44
CA PRO A 44 7.71 4.73 -13.65
C PRO A 44 7.17 6.00 -14.33
N VAL A 45 7.65 7.16 -13.88
CA VAL A 45 7.25 8.44 -14.46
C VAL A 45 8.42 9.07 -15.23
N HIS A 46 8.12 9.69 -16.36
CA HIS A 46 9.10 10.44 -17.13
C HIS A 46 9.21 11.89 -16.69
N ALA A 47 8.11 12.44 -16.18
CA ALA A 47 8.04 13.77 -15.60
C ALA A 47 6.86 13.87 -14.62
N ALA A 48 6.98 14.77 -13.67
CA ALA A 48 5.90 15.16 -12.76
C ALA A 48 5.95 16.67 -12.57
N VAL A 49 4.80 17.32 -12.69
CA VAL A 49 4.65 18.76 -12.46
C VAL A 49 3.48 18.96 -11.49
N ILE A 50 3.76 19.63 -10.39
CA ILE A 50 2.76 19.99 -9.38
C ILE A 50 2.64 21.51 -9.40
N ALA A 51 1.50 22.00 -9.85
CA ALA A 51 1.24 23.44 -9.94
C ALA A 51 -0.28 23.73 -9.96
N HIS A 52 -0.68 24.83 -9.35
CA HIS A 52 -2.07 25.30 -9.36
C HIS A 52 -3.10 24.26 -8.91
N ASP A 53 -2.77 23.52 -7.84
CA ASP A 53 -3.61 22.44 -7.30
C ASP A 53 -3.89 21.32 -8.31
N GLN A 54 -2.97 21.10 -9.21
CA GLN A 54 -2.95 19.99 -10.16
C GLN A 54 -1.63 19.24 -10.10
N ALA A 55 -1.73 17.93 -10.26
CA ALA A 55 -0.61 17.02 -10.43
C ALA A 55 -0.65 16.44 -11.85
N VAL A 56 0.35 16.75 -12.66
CA VAL A 56 0.46 16.29 -14.04
C VAL A 56 1.65 15.35 -14.13
N PHE A 57 1.43 14.18 -14.69
CA PHE A 57 2.46 13.16 -14.85
C PHE A 57 2.58 12.77 -16.31
N ARG A 58 3.80 12.47 -16.70
CA ARG A 58 4.09 11.84 -17.98
C ARG A 58 4.53 10.41 -17.74
N VAL A 59 3.85 9.47 -18.36
CA VAL A 59 4.04 8.02 -18.19
C VAL A 59 4.27 7.36 -19.54
N THR A 60 4.83 6.16 -19.53
CA THR A 60 5.02 5.37 -20.76
C THR A 60 3.68 5.08 -21.43
N SER A 61 3.63 5.22 -22.76
CA SER A 61 2.47 4.84 -23.56
C SER A 61 2.89 4.21 -24.88
N ASN A 62 2.19 3.15 -25.24
CA ASN A 62 2.24 2.53 -26.56
C ASN A 62 1.04 2.94 -27.44
N GLY A 63 0.41 4.06 -27.10
CA GLY A 63 -0.67 4.67 -27.87
C GLY A 63 -2.07 4.56 -27.24
N CYS A 64 -2.23 3.75 -26.20
CA CYS A 64 -3.54 3.49 -25.58
C CYS A 64 -3.62 3.80 -24.08
N THR A 65 -2.57 4.30 -23.47
CA THR A 65 -2.57 4.63 -22.03
C THR A 65 -3.51 5.81 -21.77
N THR A 66 -4.44 5.61 -20.85
CA THR A 66 -5.41 6.61 -20.40
C THR A 66 -5.35 6.78 -18.88
N LYS A 67 -6.01 7.80 -18.38
CA LYS A 67 -6.17 8.06 -16.94
C LYS A 67 -6.81 6.86 -16.20
N ALA A 68 -7.68 6.11 -16.86
CA ALA A 68 -8.35 4.95 -16.29
C ALA A 68 -7.43 3.74 -16.07
N ASP A 69 -6.27 3.71 -16.72
CA ASP A 69 -5.32 2.61 -16.63
C ASP A 69 -4.33 2.76 -15.47
N ILE A 70 -4.33 3.95 -14.84
CA ILE A 70 -3.42 4.30 -13.76
C ILE A 70 -4.21 4.86 -12.59
N ILE A 71 -3.92 4.38 -11.39
CA ILE A 71 -4.52 4.88 -10.16
C ILE A 71 -3.50 5.68 -9.34
N PRO A 72 -3.89 6.85 -8.82
CA PRO A 72 -3.10 7.57 -7.84
C PRO A 72 -3.38 7.02 -6.44
N VAL A 73 -2.34 6.74 -5.70
CA VAL A 73 -2.41 6.39 -4.27
C VAL A 73 -1.78 7.52 -3.49
N VAL A 74 -2.57 8.17 -2.65
CA VAL A 74 -2.11 9.27 -1.80
C VAL A 74 -2.01 8.79 -0.37
N ARG A 75 -0.86 9.00 0.27
CA ARG A 75 -0.65 8.72 1.68
C ARG A 75 -0.22 9.97 2.43
N PRO A 76 -0.66 10.14 3.69
CA PRO A 76 -0.23 11.27 4.51
C PRO A 76 1.24 11.12 4.91
N SER A 77 1.90 12.24 5.11
CA SER A 77 3.24 12.32 5.68
C SER A 77 3.37 13.62 6.47
N ASN A 78 4.37 13.71 7.36
CA ASN A 78 4.61 14.91 8.16
C ASN A 78 4.96 16.15 7.31
N ASP A 79 5.54 15.93 6.14
CA ASP A 79 5.96 16.99 5.22
C ASP A 79 4.93 17.26 4.11
N GLY A 80 3.74 16.70 4.21
CA GLY A 80 2.67 16.79 3.24
C GLY A 80 2.34 15.45 2.59
N PRO A 81 1.25 15.38 1.83
CA PRO A 81 0.84 14.14 1.16
C PRO A 81 1.89 13.67 0.14
N ILE A 82 1.95 12.36 -0.02
CA ILE A 82 2.84 11.70 -0.98
C ILE A 82 1.98 10.90 -1.94
N ILE A 83 2.16 11.10 -3.24
CA ILE A 83 1.47 10.37 -4.30
C ILE A 83 2.35 9.30 -4.91
N THR A 84 1.78 8.13 -5.15
CA THR A 84 2.38 7.04 -5.91
C THR A 84 1.40 6.60 -7.00
N LEU A 85 1.82 6.61 -8.24
CA LEU A 85 1.02 6.12 -9.36
C LEU A 85 1.22 4.62 -9.53
N ARG A 86 0.13 3.90 -9.77
CA ARG A 86 0.15 2.46 -10.02
C ARG A 86 -0.61 2.15 -11.31
N ARG A 87 0.03 1.41 -12.20
CA ARG A 87 -0.61 0.92 -13.43
C ARG A 87 -1.44 -0.31 -13.12
N ILE A 88 -2.74 -0.25 -13.43
CA ILE A 88 -3.68 -1.35 -13.23
C ILE A 88 -4.05 -2.05 -14.53
N LYS A 89 -3.74 -1.44 -15.68
CA LYS A 89 -3.98 -2.03 -16.99
C LYS A 89 -2.80 -1.78 -17.92
N GLU A 90 -2.31 -2.85 -18.55
CA GLU A 90 -1.27 -2.78 -19.56
C GLU A 90 -1.71 -2.04 -20.82
N ASP A 91 -0.82 -1.23 -21.36
CA ASP A 91 -0.98 -0.66 -22.70
C ASP A 91 -0.48 -1.67 -23.74
N ARG A 92 -1.41 -2.34 -24.41
CA ARG A 92 -1.13 -3.37 -25.43
C ARG A 92 -1.10 -2.82 -26.84
N CYS A 93 -1.20 -1.54 -27.04
CA CYS A 93 -1.04 -0.93 -28.35
C CYS A 93 0.42 -1.00 -28.81
N ARG A 94 0.64 -0.74 -30.08
CA ARG A 94 1.95 -0.96 -30.72
C ARG A 94 2.54 0.32 -31.31
N GLU A 95 2.00 1.46 -30.94
CA GLU A 95 2.50 2.77 -31.34
C GLU A 95 3.17 3.44 -30.15
N THR A 96 4.43 3.10 -29.91
CA THR A 96 5.21 3.75 -28.84
C THR A 96 5.18 5.25 -29.01
N GLN A 97 4.74 5.95 -27.95
CA GLN A 97 4.72 7.40 -27.89
C GLN A 97 6.05 7.86 -27.25
N PRO A 98 6.95 8.49 -28.00
CA PRO A 98 8.26 8.92 -27.47
C PRO A 98 8.11 9.84 -26.26
N ASP A 99 7.11 10.72 -26.29
CA ASP A 99 6.82 11.63 -25.18
C ASP A 99 5.94 11.03 -24.08
N GLY A 100 5.48 9.78 -24.25
CA GLY A 100 4.54 9.14 -23.35
C GLY A 100 3.15 9.76 -23.37
N ALA A 101 2.33 9.41 -22.39
CA ALA A 101 1.00 10.00 -22.17
C ALA A 101 1.03 10.97 -20.97
N SER A 102 0.39 12.12 -21.13
CA SER A 102 0.16 13.05 -20.02
C SER A 102 -1.14 12.73 -19.31
N ILE A 103 -1.06 12.54 -18.00
CA ILE A 103 -2.22 12.25 -17.15
C ILE A 103 -2.22 13.24 -16.00
N SER A 104 -3.38 13.80 -15.68
CA SER A 104 -3.51 14.79 -14.62
C SER A 104 -4.64 14.49 -13.65
N TRP A 105 -4.42 14.88 -12.41
CA TRP A 105 -5.42 14.90 -11.36
C TRP A 105 -5.42 16.27 -10.68
N SER A 106 -6.61 16.79 -10.38
CA SER A 106 -6.74 17.93 -9.48
C SER A 106 -6.53 17.47 -8.03
N PHE A 107 -6.18 18.39 -7.14
CA PHE A 107 -6.08 18.11 -5.73
C PHE A 107 -7.42 17.65 -5.14
N ASP A 108 -8.54 18.18 -5.65
CA ASP A 108 -9.87 17.72 -5.26
C ASP A 108 -10.10 16.24 -5.60
N GLU A 109 -9.71 15.80 -6.80
CA GLU A 109 -9.78 14.38 -7.19
C GLU A 109 -8.92 13.49 -6.31
N LEU A 110 -7.80 14.04 -5.83
CA LEU A 110 -6.86 13.33 -4.96
C LEU A 110 -7.23 13.40 -3.46
N GLY A 111 -8.24 14.18 -3.09
CA GLY A 111 -8.59 14.42 -1.70
C GLY A 111 -7.53 15.21 -0.93
N ILE A 112 -6.78 16.06 -1.63
CA ILE A 112 -5.70 16.87 -1.07
C ILE A 112 -6.18 18.32 -0.91
N PRO A 113 -5.93 18.97 0.25
CA PRO A 113 -6.28 20.38 0.42
C PRO A 113 -5.53 21.28 -0.57
N SER A 114 -6.20 22.32 -1.05
CA SER A 114 -5.60 23.35 -1.92
C SER A 114 -4.37 23.96 -1.27
N GLY A 115 -3.33 24.20 -2.05
CA GLY A 115 -2.07 24.76 -1.59
C GLY A 115 -1.16 23.79 -0.86
N SER A 116 -1.54 22.52 -0.74
CA SER A 116 -0.69 21.50 -0.12
C SER A 116 0.59 21.26 -0.91
N ARG A 117 1.65 20.90 -0.18
CA ARG A 117 2.88 20.41 -0.78
C ARG A 117 2.72 18.92 -1.09
N LEU A 118 2.66 18.55 -2.36
CA LEU A 118 2.58 17.16 -2.80
C LEU A 118 3.96 16.64 -3.22
N SER A 119 4.37 15.52 -2.66
CA SER A 119 5.59 14.80 -3.05
C SER A 119 5.25 13.58 -3.90
N VAL A 120 6.14 13.22 -4.82
CA VAL A 120 5.97 12.07 -5.72
C VAL A 120 6.93 10.95 -5.34
N ASP A 121 6.42 9.74 -5.16
CA ASP A 121 7.19 8.55 -4.76
C ASP A 121 7.16 7.49 -5.88
N ASN A 122 7.37 7.93 -7.11
CA ASN A 122 7.51 7.04 -8.26
C ASN A 122 8.95 7.03 -8.76
N PRO A 123 9.46 5.90 -9.25
CA PRO A 123 10.75 5.88 -9.92
C PRO A 123 10.71 6.76 -11.16
N TYR A 124 11.75 7.56 -11.33
CA TYR A 124 11.93 8.36 -12.53
C TYR A 124 12.61 7.52 -13.62
N GLN A 125 12.08 7.56 -14.81
CA GLN A 125 12.64 6.89 -15.99
C GLN A 125 12.76 7.86 -17.15
N MET A 126 13.96 7.93 -17.74
CA MET A 126 14.17 8.70 -18.97
C MET A 126 13.25 8.15 -20.07
N PRO A 127 12.63 9.00 -20.88
CA PRO A 127 11.94 8.57 -22.08
C PRO A 127 12.90 7.81 -23.01
N PRO A 128 12.41 6.83 -23.76
CA PRO A 128 13.23 6.18 -24.78
C PRO A 128 13.71 7.22 -25.80
N ALA A 129 14.98 7.11 -26.16
CA ALA A 129 15.60 7.99 -27.14
C ALA A 129 15.04 7.73 -28.56
#